data_72ff2e6ef12f5a3d606624c7fb35763f
#
_entry.id   72ff2e6ef12f5a3d606624c7fb35763f
#
_cell.length_a   1.000
_cell.length_b   1.000
_cell.length_c   1.000
_cell.angle_alpha   90.00
_cell.angle_beta   90.00
_cell.angle_gamma   90.00
#
_symmetry.space_group_name_H-M   'P 1'
#
loop_
_entity.id
_entity.type
_entity.pdbx_description
1 polymer ?
#
loop_
_entity_poly.entity_id
_entity_poly.type
_entity_poly.pdbx_seq_one_letter_code
_entity_poly.pdbx_strand_id
1 'polypeptide(L)'
;MTTTITDDFMHRMMSKTKNYCILILKAGPNKHMDGVEKIIWEHGRRNFALRADGVLPIVCPVSDGSDIAGIGVLNTSVEEAQKIMDEDPGVQAGVFVYEIHPCRSFPGSSLPE
;
A
#
# COMPACT_ATOMS: atom_id res chain seq x y z
N MET A 1 -19.08 -23.45 -7.07
CA MET A 1 -20.19 -23.17 -6.16
C MET A 1 -20.17 -21.69 -5.76
N THR A 2 -21.32 -21.04 -5.75
CA THR A 2 -21.44 -19.63 -5.44
C THR A 2 -22.10 -19.44 -4.06
N THR A 3 -21.46 -18.65 -3.21
CA THR A 3 -22.02 -18.31 -1.91
C THR A 3 -23.16 -17.31 -2.09
N THR A 4 -24.27 -17.54 -1.43
CA THR A 4 -25.40 -16.61 -1.43
C THR A 4 -25.17 -15.50 -0.42
N ILE A 5 -25.24 -14.26 -0.87
CA ILE A 5 -25.10 -13.08 -0.02
C ILE A 5 -26.48 -12.45 0.17
N THR A 6 -26.93 -12.36 1.41
CA THR A 6 -28.23 -11.77 1.76
C THR A 6 -28.11 -10.25 1.92
N ASP A 7 -29.24 -9.56 1.83
CA ASP A 7 -29.28 -8.11 2.09
C ASP A 7 -28.87 -7.79 3.54
N ASP A 8 -29.24 -8.63 4.49
CA ASP A 8 -28.83 -8.45 5.89
C ASP A 8 -27.31 -8.52 6.04
N PHE A 9 -26.66 -9.46 5.35
CA PHE A 9 -25.20 -9.55 5.33
C PHE A 9 -24.60 -8.28 4.72
N MET A 10 -25.15 -7.80 3.59
CA MET A 10 -24.71 -6.56 2.96
C MET A 10 -24.75 -5.39 3.94
N HIS A 11 -25.87 -5.22 4.63
CA HIS A 11 -26.04 -4.12 5.60
C HIS A 11 -25.03 -4.22 6.74
N ARG A 12 -24.80 -5.42 7.27
CA ARG A 12 -23.81 -5.64 8.34
C ARG A 12 -22.41 -5.29 7.88
N MET A 13 -22.02 -5.73 6.69
CA MET A 13 -20.69 -5.43 6.15
C MET A 13 -20.50 -3.94 5.92
N MET A 14 -21.49 -3.28 5.34
CA MET A 14 -21.39 -1.84 5.08
C MET A 14 -21.32 -1.01 6.37
N SER A 15 -21.89 -1.51 7.47
CA SER A 15 -21.81 -0.84 8.78
C SER A 15 -20.44 -0.97 9.44
N LYS A 16 -19.59 -1.89 8.98
CA LYS A 16 -18.26 -2.17 9.56
C LYS A 16 -17.13 -1.48 8.82
N THR A 17 -17.42 -0.71 7.79
CA THR A 17 -16.36 -0.08 7.00
C THR A 17 -15.56 0.90 7.85
N LYS A 18 -14.28 0.99 7.53
CA LYS A 18 -13.33 1.91 8.14
C LYS A 18 -12.53 2.60 7.04
N ASN A 19 -12.06 3.81 7.32
CA ASN A 19 -11.25 4.58 6.38
C ASN A 19 -9.80 4.06 6.38
N TYR A 20 -9.29 3.87 5.17
CA TYR A 20 -7.88 3.52 4.90
C TYR A 20 -7.39 4.39 3.76
N CYS A 21 -6.14 4.19 3.36
CA CYS A 21 -5.59 4.81 2.16
C CYS A 21 -5.04 3.73 1.24
N ILE A 22 -5.25 3.92 -0.06
CA ILE A 22 -4.57 3.12 -1.09
C ILE A 22 -3.31 3.87 -1.49
N LEU A 23 -2.19 3.16 -1.46
CA LEU A 23 -0.90 3.63 -1.99
C LEU A 23 -0.70 3.04 -3.36
N ILE A 24 -0.40 3.89 -4.34
CA ILE A 24 0.09 3.47 -5.66
C ILE A 24 1.51 3.99 -5.78
N LEU A 25 2.47 3.08 -5.81
CA LEU A 25 3.88 3.40 -5.95
C LEU A 25 4.26 3.24 -7.42
N LYS A 26 4.90 4.25 -7.98
CA LYS A 26 5.30 4.27 -9.38
C LYS A 26 6.80 4.48 -9.52
N ALA A 27 7.34 4.07 -10.66
CA ALA A 27 8.73 4.34 -11.00
C ALA A 27 8.97 5.84 -11.06
N GLY A 28 10.02 6.30 -10.39
CA GLY A 28 10.44 7.69 -10.38
C GLY A 28 11.53 7.99 -11.41
N PRO A 29 11.97 9.24 -11.51
CA PRO A 29 12.96 9.65 -12.51
C PRO A 29 14.33 8.98 -12.32
N ASN A 30 14.64 8.52 -11.13
CA ASN A 30 15.95 7.93 -10.79
C ASN A 30 15.89 6.39 -10.66
N LYS A 31 14.91 5.74 -11.27
CA LYS A 31 14.69 4.29 -11.09
C LYS A 31 15.87 3.42 -11.56
N HIS A 32 16.77 3.96 -12.37
CA HIS A 32 17.94 3.25 -12.88
C HIS A 32 19.27 3.84 -12.39
N MET A 33 19.23 4.67 -11.34
CA MET A 33 20.46 5.27 -10.80
C MET A 33 21.42 4.20 -10.25
N ASP A 34 22.71 4.55 -10.17
CA ASP A 34 23.70 3.67 -9.55
C ASP A 34 23.36 3.44 -8.08
N GLY A 35 23.47 2.20 -7.63
CA GLY A 35 23.18 1.82 -6.26
C GLY A 35 21.68 1.65 -5.95
N VAL A 36 20.82 1.66 -6.97
CA VAL A 36 19.36 1.57 -6.81
C VAL A 36 18.94 0.30 -6.08
N GLU A 37 19.64 -0.82 -6.28
CA GLU A 37 19.30 -2.10 -5.66
C GLU A 37 19.35 -2.01 -4.13
N LYS A 38 20.33 -1.31 -3.58
CA LYS A 38 20.45 -1.11 -2.14
C LYS A 38 19.32 -0.24 -1.60
N ILE A 39 18.94 0.79 -2.35
CA ILE A 39 17.83 1.69 -1.98
C ILE A 39 16.53 0.91 -1.98
N ILE A 40 16.27 0.11 -3.00
CA ILE A 40 15.06 -0.73 -3.09
C ILE A 40 15.04 -1.74 -1.95
N TRP A 41 16.17 -2.31 -1.59
CA TRP A 41 16.27 -3.27 -0.49
C TRP A 41 15.87 -2.61 0.83
N GLU A 42 16.37 -1.42 1.12
CA GLU A 42 16.02 -0.70 2.35
C GLU A 42 14.57 -0.19 2.33
N HIS A 43 14.05 0.20 1.16
CA HIS A 43 12.63 0.48 0.97
C HIS A 43 11.79 -0.74 1.35
N GLY A 44 12.15 -1.92 0.87
CA GLY A 44 11.45 -3.17 1.21
C GLY A 44 11.52 -3.50 2.69
N ARG A 45 12.70 -3.31 3.31
CA ARG A 45 12.86 -3.52 4.75
C ARG A 45 11.92 -2.62 5.55
N ARG A 46 11.84 -1.35 5.17
CA ARG A 46 10.94 -0.39 5.83
C ARG A 46 9.48 -0.78 5.65
N ASN A 47 9.09 -1.24 4.46
CA ASN A 47 7.73 -1.72 4.21
C ASN A 47 7.36 -2.89 5.15
N PHE A 48 8.27 -3.83 5.37
CA PHE A 48 8.03 -4.93 6.30
C PHE A 48 7.93 -4.46 7.75
N ALA A 49 8.68 -3.44 8.13
CA ALA A 49 8.55 -2.84 9.46
C ALA A 49 7.17 -2.18 9.62
N LEU A 50 6.73 -1.42 8.62
CA LEU A 50 5.40 -0.80 8.62
C LEU A 50 4.28 -1.85 8.64
N ARG A 51 4.49 -2.97 7.96
CA ARG A 51 3.55 -4.09 7.99
C ARG A 51 3.47 -4.70 9.38
N ALA A 52 4.61 -4.95 10.01
CA ALA A 52 4.67 -5.49 11.37
C ALA A 52 3.96 -4.57 12.38
N ASP A 53 4.04 -3.26 12.18
CA ASP A 53 3.40 -2.26 13.04
C ASP A 53 1.92 -2.05 12.73
N GLY A 54 1.37 -2.73 11.72
CA GLY A 54 -0.03 -2.57 11.32
C GLY A 54 -0.33 -1.27 10.60
N VAL A 55 0.68 -0.54 10.16
CA VAL A 55 0.54 0.74 9.44
C VAL A 55 0.34 0.51 7.95
N LEU A 56 1.06 -0.46 7.38
CA LEU A 56 0.96 -0.88 5.97
C LEU A 56 0.68 -2.39 5.93
N PRO A 57 -0.55 -2.81 6.29
CA PRO A 57 -0.87 -4.23 6.44
C PRO A 57 -0.82 -5.04 5.14
N ILE A 58 -1.05 -4.40 3.99
CA ILE A 58 -1.04 -5.06 2.67
C ILE A 58 0.02 -4.39 1.80
N VAL A 59 0.95 -5.19 1.30
CA VAL A 59 2.06 -4.74 0.43
C VAL A 59 2.07 -5.64 -0.80
N CYS A 60 1.93 -5.05 -1.98
CA CYS A 60 1.90 -5.77 -3.25
C CYS A 60 2.92 -5.20 -4.22
N PRO A 61 4.14 -5.77 -4.29
CA PRO A 61 5.04 -5.43 -5.40
C PRO A 61 4.42 -5.80 -6.73
N VAL A 62 4.59 -4.94 -7.74
CA VAL A 62 4.09 -5.16 -9.10
C VAL A 62 5.27 -5.28 -10.05
N SER A 63 5.25 -6.28 -10.92
CA SER A 63 6.34 -6.59 -11.83
C SER A 63 5.78 -7.05 -13.18
N ASP A 64 5.04 -6.15 -13.85
CA ASP A 64 4.34 -6.45 -15.10
C ASP A 64 4.82 -5.62 -16.29
N GLY A 65 5.94 -4.89 -16.11
CA GLY A 65 6.50 -4.03 -17.15
C GLY A 65 5.85 -2.65 -17.24
N SER A 66 4.83 -2.37 -16.40
CA SER A 66 4.24 -1.04 -16.32
C SER A 66 5.09 -0.11 -15.43
N ASP A 67 4.69 1.14 -15.31
CA ASP A 67 5.33 2.09 -14.39
C ASP A 67 4.90 1.91 -12.93
N ILE A 68 3.91 1.05 -12.67
CA ILE A 68 3.49 0.73 -11.32
C ILE A 68 4.53 -0.19 -10.68
N ALA A 69 5.11 0.25 -9.56
CA ALA A 69 6.09 -0.52 -8.80
C ALA A 69 5.46 -1.30 -7.66
N GLY A 70 4.32 -0.84 -7.15
CA GLY A 70 3.63 -1.54 -6.07
C GLY A 70 2.32 -0.88 -5.70
N ILE A 71 1.52 -1.62 -4.94
CA ILE A 71 0.26 -1.15 -4.37
C ILE A 71 0.26 -1.56 -2.90
N GLY A 72 -0.29 -0.71 -2.05
CA GLY A 72 -0.43 -1.01 -0.63
C GLY A 72 -1.71 -0.44 -0.06
N VAL A 73 -2.03 -0.90 1.14
CA VAL A 73 -3.13 -0.35 1.94
C VAL A 73 -2.52 0.18 3.24
N LEU A 74 -2.76 1.45 3.53
CA LEU A 74 -2.28 2.12 4.73
C LEU A 74 -3.44 2.31 5.71
N ASN A 75 -3.21 1.97 6.96
CA ASN A 75 -4.16 2.18 8.06
C ASN A 75 -3.88 3.53 8.71
N THR A 76 -4.04 4.60 7.92
CA THR A 76 -3.69 5.97 8.32
C THR A 76 -4.64 6.97 7.68
N SER A 77 -4.56 8.22 8.13
CA SER A 77 -5.11 9.36 7.37
C SER A 77 -4.28 9.64 6.12
N VAL A 78 -4.81 10.45 5.21
CA VAL A 78 -4.07 10.87 4.01
C VAL A 78 -2.80 11.63 4.41
N GLU A 79 -2.89 12.53 5.38
CA GLU A 79 -1.75 13.34 5.84
C GLU A 79 -0.64 12.47 6.42
N GLU A 80 -1.00 11.49 7.24
CA GLU A 80 -0.02 10.54 7.79
C GLU A 80 0.60 9.67 6.70
N ALA A 81 -0.21 9.21 5.74
CA ALA A 81 0.26 8.41 4.62
C ALA A 81 1.31 9.17 3.81
N GLN A 82 1.08 10.46 3.54
CA GLN A 82 2.03 11.31 2.83
C GLN A 82 3.34 11.46 3.60
N LYS A 83 3.27 11.68 4.91
CA LYS A 83 4.48 11.75 5.75
C LYS A 83 5.27 10.45 5.71
N ILE A 84 4.59 9.33 5.81
CA ILE A 84 5.21 8.00 5.79
C ILE A 84 5.95 7.80 4.47
N MET A 85 5.31 8.13 3.35
CA MET A 85 5.91 7.94 2.03
C MET A 85 7.02 8.94 1.74
N ASP A 86 6.89 10.18 2.21
CA ASP A 86 7.94 11.20 2.03
C ASP A 86 9.23 10.84 2.78
N GLU A 87 9.14 10.01 3.80
CA GLU A 87 10.30 9.51 4.56
C GLU A 87 10.88 8.21 3.98
N ASP A 88 10.26 7.63 2.97
CA ASP A 88 10.73 6.41 2.36
C ASP A 88 12.05 6.64 1.60
N PRO A 89 13.08 5.79 1.77
CA PRO A 89 14.36 6.00 1.10
C PRO A 89 14.27 5.97 -0.43
N GLY A 90 13.36 5.16 -0.98
CA GLY A 90 13.15 5.11 -2.42
C GLY A 90 12.49 6.38 -2.96
N VAL A 91 11.55 6.94 -2.22
CA VAL A 91 10.89 8.20 -2.57
C VAL A 91 11.87 9.36 -2.44
N GLN A 92 12.63 9.42 -1.35
CA GLN A 92 13.63 10.47 -1.13
C GLN A 92 14.69 10.50 -2.22
N ALA A 93 15.10 9.35 -2.71
CA ALA A 93 16.11 9.24 -3.76
C ALA A 93 15.54 9.45 -5.18
N GLY A 94 14.22 9.60 -5.32
CA GLY A 94 13.58 9.74 -6.64
C GLY A 94 13.50 8.44 -7.43
N VAL A 95 13.74 7.30 -6.78
CA VAL A 95 13.55 5.98 -7.38
C VAL A 95 12.06 5.70 -7.57
N PHE A 96 11.23 6.16 -6.63
CA PHE A 96 9.78 6.03 -6.67
C PHE A 96 9.11 7.39 -6.52
N VAL A 97 7.94 7.49 -7.11
CA VAL A 97 6.93 8.51 -6.82
C VAL A 97 5.66 7.77 -6.38
N TYR A 98 4.71 8.49 -5.78
CA TYR A 98 3.54 7.81 -5.23
C TYR A 98 2.27 8.63 -5.39
N GLU A 99 1.14 7.93 -5.33
CA GLU A 99 -0.20 8.51 -5.19
C GLU A 99 -0.84 7.91 -3.96
N ILE A 100 -1.60 8.72 -3.23
CA ILE A 100 -2.40 8.28 -2.08
C ILE A 100 -3.85 8.60 -2.38
N HIS A 101 -4.71 7.61 -2.20
CA HIS A 101 -6.15 7.77 -2.37
C HIS A 101 -6.87 7.32 -1.11
N PRO A 102 -7.73 8.17 -0.51
CA PRO A 102 -8.56 7.71 0.60
C PRO A 102 -9.55 6.65 0.09
N CYS A 103 -9.78 5.64 0.91
CA CYS A 103 -10.72 4.58 0.58
C CYS A 103 -11.40 4.08 1.85
N ARG A 104 -12.40 3.24 1.65
CA ARG A 104 -13.06 2.50 2.74
C ARG A 104 -12.87 1.02 2.47
N SER A 105 -12.65 0.26 3.55
CA SER A 105 -12.54 -1.18 3.44
C SER A 105 -13.14 -1.83 4.70
N PHE A 106 -12.99 -3.12 4.79
CA PHE A 106 -13.70 -3.95 5.77
C PHE A 106 -12.67 -4.55 6.72
N PRO A 107 -12.60 -4.05 7.99
CA PRO A 107 -11.65 -4.58 8.97
C PRO A 107 -11.74 -6.10 9.08
N GLY A 108 -10.59 -6.74 9.20
CA GLY A 108 -10.48 -8.19 9.27
C GLY A 108 -10.24 -8.87 7.92
N SER A 109 -10.34 -8.14 6.81
CA SER A 109 -9.94 -8.69 5.50
C SER A 109 -8.43 -8.95 5.48
N SER A 110 -8.03 -10.09 4.94
CA SER A 110 -6.63 -10.49 4.85
C SER A 110 -6.43 -11.37 3.63
N LEU A 111 -5.17 -11.56 3.25
CA LEU A 111 -4.83 -12.45 2.17
C LEU A 111 -4.94 -13.90 2.63
N PRO A 112 -5.61 -14.77 1.87
CA PRO A 112 -5.63 -16.19 2.21
C PRO A 112 -4.23 -16.79 2.02
N GLU A 113 -3.91 -17.79 2.86
CA GLU A 113 -2.66 -18.53 2.76
C GLU A 113 -2.72 -19.62 1.72
#